data_947c903b8a27519f00ad0f3e5944d239
#
_entry.id   947c903b8a27519f00ad0f3e5944d239
#
_cell.length_a   1.000
_cell.length_b   1.000
_cell.length_c   1.000
_cell.angle_alpha   90.00
_cell.angle_beta   90.00
_cell.angle_gamma   90.00
#
_symmetry.space_group_name_H-M   'P 1'
#
loop_
_entity.id
_entity.type
_entity.pdbx_description
1 polymer ?
#
loop_
_entity_poly.entity_id
_entity_poly.type
_entity_poly.pdbx_seq_one_letter_code
_entity_poly.pdbx_strand_id
1 'polypeptide(L)'
;MEDARRRTLHGRRRGKKLRAGQQSLLDTLLPRLTLDLPAEPVVTAENTVADSTLKIDLARAFGGTLPAGGMWLEVGFGAGEHLVELAESHPAVGLIGCEPYINGVAKCLAHIERTGVTNIRLFTDDARFVMAALPERSLDRAFVLFPDPWPKSRHHKRRFVARENLDVLARLMKPGAELRLATDDPSYLPWMVEHACTHAAFEWLAERPQDWRMRPADWPATRYEKKRIAGIPTFLRFRLRAV
;
A
#
# COMPACT_ATOMS: atom_id res chain seq x y z
N MET A 1 -15.20 -26.01 14.84
CA MET A 1 -14.52 -25.15 13.84
C MET A 1 -14.98 -23.72 14.11
N GLU A 2 -14.13 -22.92 14.73
CA GLU A 2 -14.41 -21.49 14.95
C GLU A 2 -14.48 -20.82 13.58
N ASP A 3 -15.63 -20.20 13.31
CA ASP A 3 -15.89 -19.47 12.07
C ASP A 3 -14.81 -18.36 11.95
N ALA A 4 -13.89 -18.50 11.00
CA ALA A 4 -12.78 -17.58 10.81
C ALA A 4 -13.35 -16.18 10.60
N ARG A 5 -13.32 -15.36 11.64
CA ARG A 5 -13.88 -13.99 11.60
C ARG A 5 -13.16 -13.20 10.53
N ARG A 6 -13.88 -12.84 9.49
CA ARG A 6 -13.38 -11.98 8.43
C ARG A 6 -13.23 -10.57 8.98
N ARG A 7 -12.02 -9.97 8.87
CA ARG A 7 -11.79 -8.58 9.29
C ARG A 7 -12.81 -7.67 8.62
N THR A 8 -13.42 -6.78 9.41
CA THR A 8 -14.33 -5.78 8.89
C THR A 8 -13.52 -4.71 8.17
N LEU A 9 -13.46 -4.79 6.85
CA LEU A 9 -12.91 -3.73 6.02
C LEU A 9 -13.92 -2.59 5.96
N HIS A 10 -13.50 -1.42 6.42
CA HIS A 10 -14.26 -0.19 6.29
C HIS A 10 -13.87 0.49 4.98
N GLY A 11 -14.84 0.85 4.18
CA GLY A 11 -14.62 1.48 2.89
C GLY A 11 -15.43 0.84 1.78
N ARG A 12 -15.39 1.46 0.61
CA ARG A 12 -16.13 0.99 -0.56
C ARG A 12 -15.38 -0.15 -1.25
N ARG A 13 -15.98 -1.33 -1.37
CA ARG A 13 -15.41 -2.45 -2.12
C ARG A 13 -15.83 -2.47 -3.60
N ARG A 14 -17.02 -1.94 -3.93
CA ARG A 14 -17.57 -1.90 -5.31
C ARG A 14 -18.17 -0.53 -5.61
N GLY A 15 -18.06 -0.10 -6.85
CA GLY A 15 -18.64 1.12 -7.38
C GLY A 15 -19.73 0.87 -8.41
N LYS A 16 -19.75 1.69 -9.47
CA LYS A 16 -20.63 1.49 -10.62
C LYS A 16 -20.29 0.18 -11.33
N LYS A 17 -21.27 -0.37 -12.08
CA LYS A 17 -21.08 -1.56 -12.91
C LYS A 17 -19.84 -1.38 -13.81
N LEU A 18 -19.02 -2.40 -13.88
CA LEU A 18 -17.83 -2.42 -14.73
C LEU A 18 -18.23 -2.50 -16.21
N ARG A 19 -17.42 -1.91 -17.07
CA ARG A 19 -17.54 -2.08 -18.52
C ARG A 19 -17.06 -3.48 -18.91
N ALA A 20 -17.54 -4.03 -20.02
CA ALA A 20 -17.19 -5.38 -20.47
C ALA A 20 -15.66 -5.60 -20.55
N GLY A 21 -14.89 -4.66 -21.11
CA GLY A 21 -13.44 -4.77 -21.15
C GLY A 21 -12.77 -4.78 -19.78
N GLN A 22 -13.31 -4.02 -18.81
CA GLN A 22 -12.79 -4.03 -17.43
C GLN A 22 -13.10 -5.37 -16.73
N GLN A 23 -14.27 -5.95 -16.97
CA GLN A 23 -14.62 -7.27 -16.46
C GLN A 23 -13.71 -8.34 -17.08
N SER A 24 -13.49 -8.29 -18.39
CA SER A 24 -12.57 -9.21 -19.08
C SER A 24 -11.16 -9.18 -18.47
N LEU A 25 -10.63 -8.02 -18.13
CA LEU A 25 -9.31 -7.91 -17.49
C LEU A 25 -9.29 -8.52 -16.08
N LEU A 26 -10.37 -8.38 -15.32
CA LEU A 26 -10.48 -9.05 -14.03
C LEU A 26 -10.51 -10.57 -14.17
N ASP A 27 -11.12 -11.08 -15.25
CA ASP A 27 -11.25 -12.52 -15.47
C ASP A 27 -9.99 -13.15 -16.07
N THR A 28 -9.20 -12.38 -16.86
CA THR A 28 -8.07 -12.93 -17.63
C THR A 28 -6.69 -12.47 -17.14
N LEU A 29 -6.53 -11.21 -16.76
CA LEU A 29 -5.24 -10.64 -16.37
C LEU A 29 -5.01 -10.69 -14.84
N LEU A 30 -6.04 -10.38 -14.04
CA LEU A 30 -5.90 -10.39 -12.58
C LEU A 30 -5.39 -11.72 -12.02
N PRO A 31 -5.88 -12.91 -12.44
CA PRO A 31 -5.37 -14.18 -11.91
C PRO A 31 -3.87 -14.39 -12.11
N ARG A 32 -3.30 -13.80 -13.17
CA ARG A 32 -1.85 -13.87 -13.48
C ARG A 32 -1.01 -12.95 -12.62
N LEU A 33 -1.61 -11.92 -12.04
CA LEU A 33 -0.96 -10.88 -11.23
C LEU A 33 -1.30 -11.00 -9.74
N THR A 34 -2.23 -11.89 -9.38
CA THR A 34 -2.65 -12.06 -7.99
C THR A 34 -1.49 -12.53 -7.13
N LEU A 35 -1.30 -11.86 -6.00
CA LEU A 35 -0.42 -12.30 -4.94
C LEU A 35 -1.20 -13.22 -4.00
N ASP A 36 -0.87 -14.50 -4.02
CA ASP A 36 -1.52 -15.50 -3.18
C ASP A 36 -0.93 -15.47 -1.76
N LEU A 37 -1.80 -15.59 -0.78
CA LEU A 37 -1.40 -15.76 0.62
C LEU A 37 -1.12 -17.25 0.89
N PRO A 38 -0.08 -17.57 1.68
CA PRO A 38 0.28 -18.96 1.98
C PRO A 38 -0.70 -19.65 2.94
N ALA A 39 -1.51 -18.87 3.65
CA ALA A 39 -2.55 -19.31 4.56
C ALA A 39 -3.67 -18.28 4.68
N GLU A 40 -4.83 -18.71 5.15
CA GLU A 40 -5.93 -17.78 5.48
C GLU A 40 -5.51 -16.82 6.60
N PRO A 41 -5.81 -15.52 6.46
CA PRO A 41 -5.49 -14.54 7.48
C PRO A 41 -6.27 -14.78 8.77
N VAL A 42 -5.58 -14.77 9.90
CA VAL A 42 -6.21 -14.85 11.21
C VAL A 42 -6.57 -13.45 11.71
N VAL A 43 -7.86 -13.23 11.99
CA VAL A 43 -8.36 -11.96 12.53
C VAL A 43 -8.72 -12.15 14.00
N THR A 44 -8.11 -11.32 14.87
CA THR A 44 -8.34 -11.37 16.32
C THR A 44 -9.71 -10.82 16.73
N ALA A 45 -10.09 -11.01 17.97
CA ALA A 45 -11.33 -10.46 18.53
C ALA A 45 -11.37 -8.92 18.47
N GLU A 46 -10.22 -8.26 18.55
CA GLU A 46 -10.03 -6.82 18.45
C GLU A 46 -10.03 -6.32 16.98
N ASN A 47 -10.35 -7.19 16.03
CA ASN A 47 -10.33 -6.92 14.60
C ASN A 47 -8.94 -6.47 14.08
N THR A 48 -7.87 -6.99 14.67
CA THR A 48 -6.50 -6.89 14.17
C THR A 48 -6.14 -8.13 13.36
N VAL A 49 -5.09 -8.08 12.55
CA VAL A 49 -4.59 -9.23 11.78
C VAL A 49 -3.38 -9.79 12.54
N ALA A 50 -3.47 -11.06 12.94
CA ALA A 50 -2.36 -11.75 13.55
C ALA A 50 -1.25 -12.01 12.52
N ASP A 51 0.00 -12.03 12.98
CA ASP A 51 1.12 -12.36 12.11
C ASP A 51 1.02 -13.82 11.61
N SER A 52 1.26 -14.03 10.31
CA SER A 52 1.20 -15.36 9.72
C SER A 52 2.48 -16.13 10.03
N THR A 53 2.34 -17.38 10.46
CA THR A 53 3.48 -18.30 10.63
C THR A 53 4.08 -18.72 9.28
N LEU A 54 3.26 -18.76 8.23
CA LEU A 54 3.71 -19.01 6.87
C LEU A 54 3.94 -17.69 6.14
N LYS A 55 5.07 -17.56 5.46
CA LYS A 55 5.43 -16.35 4.73
C LYS A 55 5.29 -16.53 3.22
N ILE A 56 4.96 -15.43 2.54
CA ILE A 56 4.90 -15.38 1.08
C ILE A 56 6.28 -15.68 0.50
N ASP A 57 6.36 -16.63 -0.40
CA ASP A 57 7.55 -16.85 -1.23
C ASP A 57 7.60 -15.79 -2.34
N LEU A 58 8.32 -14.70 -2.05
CA LEU A 58 8.47 -13.58 -2.98
C LEU A 58 9.21 -13.96 -4.27
N ALA A 59 10.18 -14.87 -4.20
CA ALA A 59 10.88 -15.34 -5.40
C ALA A 59 9.89 -16.04 -6.34
N ARG A 60 9.11 -16.97 -5.82
CA ARG A 60 8.06 -17.67 -6.58
C ARG A 60 7.02 -16.70 -7.13
N ALA A 61 6.58 -15.72 -6.34
CA ALA A 61 5.60 -14.73 -6.76
C ALA A 61 6.08 -13.91 -7.96
N PHE A 62 7.38 -13.66 -8.09
CA PHE A 62 7.99 -12.89 -9.18
C PHE A 62 8.75 -13.71 -10.21
N GLY A 63 8.36 -14.97 -10.43
CA GLY A 63 8.84 -15.78 -11.53
C GLY A 63 10.08 -16.64 -11.23
N GLY A 64 10.33 -16.92 -9.96
CA GLY A 64 11.37 -17.86 -9.50
C GLY A 64 12.61 -17.20 -8.90
N THR A 65 12.78 -15.88 -9.07
CA THR A 65 13.90 -15.11 -8.50
C THR A 65 13.39 -13.83 -7.85
N LEU A 66 14.05 -13.39 -6.78
CA LEU A 66 13.76 -12.09 -6.20
C LEU A 66 14.15 -10.96 -7.18
N PRO A 67 13.31 -9.93 -7.34
CA PRO A 67 13.65 -8.76 -8.14
C PRO A 67 14.94 -8.08 -7.66
N ALA A 68 15.90 -7.89 -8.58
CA ALA A 68 17.23 -7.38 -8.25
C ALA A 68 17.22 -5.94 -7.67
N GLY A 69 16.21 -5.14 -8.04
CA GLY A 69 16.01 -3.78 -7.54
C GLY A 69 15.29 -3.70 -6.19
N GLY A 70 15.00 -4.86 -5.56
CA GLY A 70 14.30 -4.93 -4.28
C GLY A 70 12.79 -5.00 -4.40
N MET A 71 12.11 -4.87 -3.26
CA MET A 71 10.66 -5.02 -3.14
C MET A 71 10.02 -3.77 -2.58
N TRP A 72 8.96 -3.29 -3.23
CA TRP A 72 8.17 -2.14 -2.77
C TRP A 72 6.71 -2.53 -2.55
N LEU A 73 6.07 -1.91 -1.56
CA LEU A 73 4.66 -2.12 -1.22
C LEU A 73 3.88 -0.81 -1.38
N GLU A 74 2.77 -0.82 -2.10
CA GLU A 74 1.82 0.29 -2.14
C GLU A 74 0.48 -0.13 -1.52
N VAL A 75 0.07 0.57 -0.47
CA VAL A 75 -1.19 0.36 0.23
C VAL A 75 -2.24 1.34 -0.28
N GLY A 76 -3.31 0.82 -0.87
CA GLY A 76 -4.39 1.63 -1.43
C GLY A 76 -4.03 2.26 -2.77
N PHE A 77 -3.59 1.49 -3.75
CA PHE A 77 -3.15 2.03 -5.05
C PHE A 77 -4.26 2.70 -5.89
N GLY A 78 -5.51 2.60 -5.47
CA GLY A 78 -6.65 3.24 -6.14
C GLY A 78 -6.81 2.78 -7.60
N ALA A 79 -6.61 3.68 -8.58
CA ALA A 79 -6.68 3.34 -9.99
C ALA A 79 -5.33 2.90 -10.58
N GLY A 80 -4.27 2.86 -9.78
CA GLY A 80 -2.98 2.27 -10.10
C GLY A 80 -2.04 3.15 -10.93
N GLU A 81 -2.37 4.43 -11.16
CA GLU A 81 -1.51 5.32 -11.97
C GLU A 81 -0.10 5.41 -11.39
N HIS A 82 0.01 5.61 -10.06
CA HIS A 82 1.30 5.69 -9.36
C HIS A 82 2.04 4.35 -9.39
N LEU A 83 1.36 3.25 -9.06
CA LEU A 83 1.94 1.91 -9.02
C LEU A 83 2.52 1.51 -10.39
N VAL A 84 1.78 1.76 -11.47
CA VAL A 84 2.21 1.40 -12.82
C VAL A 84 3.35 2.29 -13.31
N GLU A 85 3.32 3.60 -13.05
CA GLU A 85 4.42 4.52 -13.40
C GLU A 85 5.72 4.16 -12.67
N LEU A 86 5.62 3.73 -11.39
CA LEU A 86 6.78 3.19 -10.67
C LEU A 86 7.30 1.90 -11.32
N ALA A 87 6.42 1.01 -11.76
CA ALA A 87 6.81 -0.24 -12.42
C ALA A 87 7.54 -0.01 -13.74
N GLU A 88 7.07 0.96 -14.55
CA GLU A 88 7.72 1.37 -15.80
C GLU A 88 9.10 2.00 -15.54
N SER A 89 9.20 2.87 -14.54
CA SER A 89 10.43 3.59 -14.21
C SER A 89 11.47 2.71 -13.50
N HIS A 90 11.05 1.61 -12.88
CA HIS A 90 11.90 0.73 -12.08
C HIS A 90 11.67 -0.76 -12.43
N PRO A 91 12.00 -1.19 -13.65
CA PRO A 91 11.68 -2.54 -14.11
C PRO A 91 12.38 -3.68 -13.33
N ALA A 92 13.47 -3.37 -12.61
CA ALA A 92 14.16 -4.31 -11.76
C ALA A 92 13.54 -4.48 -10.36
N VAL A 93 12.57 -3.61 -9.98
CA VAL A 93 11.90 -3.64 -8.67
C VAL A 93 10.63 -4.48 -8.76
N GLY A 94 10.37 -5.33 -7.77
CA GLY A 94 9.08 -5.98 -7.60
C GLY A 94 8.12 -5.10 -6.81
N LEU A 95 6.95 -4.81 -7.38
CA LEU A 95 5.94 -3.99 -6.73
C LEU A 95 4.76 -4.86 -6.29
N ILE A 96 4.38 -4.72 -5.02
CA ILE A 96 3.16 -5.30 -4.46
C ILE A 96 2.17 -4.16 -4.25
N GLY A 97 1.02 -4.23 -4.93
CA GLY A 97 -0.08 -3.28 -4.77
C GLY A 97 -1.27 -3.91 -4.05
N CYS A 98 -1.81 -3.26 -3.03
CA CYS A 98 -3.00 -3.70 -2.30
C CYS A 98 -4.14 -2.71 -2.49
N GLU A 99 -5.32 -3.14 -2.95
CA GLU A 99 -6.50 -2.28 -3.15
C GLU A 99 -7.79 -3.08 -3.07
N PRO A 100 -8.67 -2.82 -2.09
CA PRO A 100 -9.94 -3.54 -1.95
C PRO A 100 -11.05 -3.05 -2.89
N TYR A 101 -10.91 -1.86 -3.52
CA TYR A 101 -11.93 -1.29 -4.40
C TYR A 101 -11.80 -1.83 -5.82
N ILE A 102 -12.64 -2.80 -6.17
CA ILE A 102 -12.55 -3.55 -7.44
C ILE A 102 -12.58 -2.67 -8.70
N ASN A 103 -13.28 -1.53 -8.68
CA ASN A 103 -13.28 -0.60 -9.81
C ASN A 103 -11.93 0.14 -9.95
N GLY A 104 -11.18 0.28 -8.87
CA GLY A 104 -9.78 0.74 -8.89
C GLY A 104 -8.90 -0.32 -9.53
N VAL A 105 -8.98 -1.55 -9.02
CA VAL A 105 -8.25 -2.72 -9.56
C VAL A 105 -8.45 -2.86 -11.07
N ALA A 106 -9.71 -2.80 -11.54
CA ALA A 106 -10.01 -2.90 -12.96
C ALA A 106 -9.39 -1.80 -13.83
N LYS A 107 -9.16 -0.59 -13.28
CA LYS A 107 -8.43 0.49 -13.95
C LYS A 107 -6.93 0.25 -13.95
N CYS A 108 -6.39 -0.20 -12.83
CA CYS A 108 -4.99 -0.58 -12.72
C CYS A 108 -4.64 -1.66 -13.75
N LEU A 109 -5.48 -2.69 -13.89
CA LEU A 109 -5.29 -3.73 -14.90
C LEU A 109 -5.26 -3.17 -16.33
N ALA A 110 -6.12 -2.18 -16.65
CA ALA A 110 -6.09 -1.53 -17.95
C ALA A 110 -4.81 -0.70 -18.17
N HIS A 111 -4.24 -0.11 -17.12
CA HIS A 111 -2.93 0.55 -17.20
C HIS A 111 -1.82 -0.49 -17.42
N ILE A 112 -1.82 -1.59 -16.67
CA ILE A 112 -0.84 -2.68 -16.82
C ILE A 112 -0.91 -3.30 -18.23
N GLU A 113 -2.11 -3.57 -18.76
CA GLU A 113 -2.29 -4.08 -20.11
C GLU A 113 -1.71 -3.14 -21.17
N ARG A 114 -1.96 -1.84 -21.02
CA ARG A 114 -1.45 -0.81 -21.96
C ARG A 114 0.06 -0.65 -21.93
N THR A 115 0.69 -0.77 -20.74
CA THR A 115 2.13 -0.54 -20.56
C THR A 115 2.94 -1.81 -20.72
N GLY A 116 2.33 -2.98 -20.51
CA GLY A 116 3.02 -4.27 -20.60
C GLY A 116 3.98 -4.57 -19.44
N VAL A 117 3.90 -3.83 -18.32
CA VAL A 117 4.75 -4.08 -17.14
C VAL A 117 4.45 -5.45 -16.54
N THR A 118 5.50 -6.15 -16.10
CA THR A 118 5.41 -7.52 -15.59
C THR A 118 5.83 -7.66 -14.12
N ASN A 119 6.40 -6.60 -13.56
CA ASN A 119 7.00 -6.55 -12.23
C ASN A 119 6.02 -6.11 -11.13
N ILE A 120 4.69 -6.28 -11.34
CA ILE A 120 3.63 -5.99 -10.37
C ILE A 120 2.97 -7.28 -9.91
N ARG A 121 2.64 -7.34 -8.60
CA ARG A 121 1.68 -8.29 -8.04
C ARG A 121 0.59 -7.53 -7.29
N LEU A 122 -0.65 -7.99 -7.41
CA LEU A 122 -1.83 -7.32 -6.88
C LEU A 122 -2.51 -8.18 -5.81
N PHE A 123 -2.97 -7.53 -4.75
CA PHE A 123 -3.82 -8.12 -3.74
C PHE A 123 -5.11 -7.28 -3.61
N THR A 124 -6.26 -7.91 -3.79
CA THR A 124 -7.55 -7.21 -3.93
C THR A 124 -8.37 -7.17 -2.63
N ASP A 125 -7.70 -7.14 -1.49
CA ASP A 125 -8.32 -7.02 -0.17
C ASP A 125 -7.47 -6.13 0.77
N ASP A 126 -7.67 -6.24 2.08
CA ASP A 126 -6.96 -5.46 3.10
C ASP A 126 -5.45 -5.74 3.07
N ALA A 127 -4.66 -4.71 2.86
CA ALA A 127 -3.20 -4.80 2.83
C ALA A 127 -2.57 -5.45 4.08
N ARG A 128 -3.25 -5.38 5.22
CA ARG A 128 -2.78 -5.99 6.47
C ARG A 128 -2.63 -7.50 6.37
N PHE A 129 -3.42 -8.15 5.52
CA PHE A 129 -3.28 -9.59 5.27
C PHE A 129 -1.97 -9.92 4.57
N VAL A 130 -1.60 -9.13 3.57
CA VAL A 130 -0.29 -9.24 2.91
C VAL A 130 0.82 -8.90 3.90
N MET A 131 0.69 -7.81 4.65
CA MET A 131 1.68 -7.38 5.63
C MET A 131 1.95 -8.44 6.71
N ALA A 132 0.93 -9.16 7.16
CA ALA A 132 1.08 -10.26 8.11
C ALA A 132 1.86 -11.47 7.54
N ALA A 133 1.77 -11.67 6.21
CA ALA A 133 2.39 -12.80 5.53
C ALA A 133 3.71 -12.47 4.81
N LEU A 134 4.11 -11.20 4.73
CA LEU A 134 5.41 -10.83 4.16
C LEU A 134 6.56 -11.26 5.08
N PRO A 135 7.71 -11.68 4.52
CA PRO A 135 8.93 -11.89 5.30
C PRO A 135 9.42 -10.60 5.95
N GLU A 136 10.03 -10.71 7.12
CA GLU A 136 10.71 -9.60 7.76
C GLU A 136 11.84 -9.04 6.88
N ARG A 137 12.10 -7.74 6.98
CA ARG A 137 13.18 -7.06 6.26
C ARG A 137 13.17 -7.38 4.75
N SER A 138 11.96 -7.51 4.16
CA SER A 138 11.78 -7.79 2.74
C SER A 138 11.54 -6.54 1.89
N LEU A 139 11.10 -5.43 2.50
CA LEU A 139 10.72 -4.22 1.77
C LEU A 139 11.83 -3.17 1.78
N ASP A 140 12.15 -2.65 0.60
CA ASP A 140 13.06 -1.51 0.40
C ASP A 140 12.30 -0.16 0.42
N ARG A 141 10.99 -0.19 0.16
CA ARG A 141 10.12 1.00 0.21
C ARG A 141 8.66 0.62 0.47
N ALA A 142 7.94 1.47 1.20
CA ALA A 142 6.50 1.36 1.37
C ALA A 142 5.81 2.70 1.10
N PHE A 143 4.62 2.65 0.49
CA PHE A 143 3.81 3.81 0.15
C PHE A 143 2.42 3.70 0.77
N VAL A 144 1.95 4.76 1.42
CA VAL A 144 0.57 4.93 1.89
C VAL A 144 0.12 6.32 1.46
N LEU A 145 -0.49 6.40 0.28
CA LEU A 145 -0.77 7.66 -0.38
C LEU A 145 -2.26 7.97 -0.37
N PHE A 146 -2.62 9.11 0.21
CA PHE A 146 -4.01 9.61 0.29
C PHE A 146 -4.99 8.56 0.83
N PRO A 147 -4.67 7.87 1.94
CA PRO A 147 -5.57 6.91 2.54
C PRO A 147 -6.81 7.60 3.09
N ASP A 148 -7.91 6.84 3.25
CA ASP A 148 -9.18 7.36 3.77
C ASP A 148 -8.98 8.10 5.11
N PRO A 149 -9.36 9.39 5.23
CA PRO A 149 -9.03 10.22 6.38
C PRO A 149 -9.90 9.95 7.61
N TRP A 150 -11.08 9.34 7.43
CA TRP A 150 -12.01 9.04 8.51
C TRP A 150 -12.22 10.25 9.47
N PRO A 151 -12.83 11.36 9.02
CA PRO A 151 -12.80 12.64 9.73
C PRO A 151 -13.54 12.64 11.08
N LYS A 152 -14.49 11.71 11.29
CA LYS A 152 -15.21 11.58 12.56
C LYS A 152 -14.32 10.91 13.60
N SER A 153 -14.14 11.51 14.79
CA SER A 153 -13.25 11.02 15.85
C SER A 153 -13.48 9.54 16.23
N ARG A 154 -14.77 9.11 16.31
CA ARG A 154 -15.13 7.69 16.54
C ARG A 154 -14.61 6.72 15.44
N HIS A 155 -14.18 7.25 14.28
CA HIS A 155 -13.66 6.49 13.16
C HIS A 155 -12.13 6.55 13.05
N HIS A 156 -11.41 7.33 13.84
CA HIS A 156 -9.95 7.47 13.77
C HIS A 156 -9.23 6.13 13.90
N LYS A 157 -9.77 5.18 14.68
CA LYS A 157 -9.28 3.79 14.77
C LYS A 157 -9.27 3.02 13.44
N ARG A 158 -9.87 3.57 12.37
CA ARG A 158 -9.86 2.99 11.01
C ARG A 158 -8.72 3.53 10.15
N ARG A 159 -8.08 4.62 10.57
CA ARG A 159 -6.95 5.24 9.87
C ARG A 159 -5.84 4.23 9.71
N PHE A 160 -5.31 4.13 8.49
CA PHE A 160 -4.27 3.14 8.21
C PHE A 160 -2.94 3.52 8.88
N VAL A 161 -2.55 4.80 8.83
CA VAL A 161 -1.34 5.28 9.51
C VAL A 161 -1.66 5.41 11.01
N ALA A 162 -1.39 4.34 11.74
CA ALA A 162 -1.55 4.20 13.18
C ALA A 162 -0.40 3.34 13.71
N ARG A 163 -0.17 3.38 15.01
CA ARG A 163 0.97 2.74 15.67
C ARG A 163 1.11 1.27 15.27
N GLU A 164 0.02 0.53 15.28
CA GLU A 164 0.02 -0.91 15.02
C GLU A 164 0.50 -1.26 13.61
N ASN A 165 0.07 -0.48 12.60
CA ASN A 165 0.51 -0.70 11.22
C ASN A 165 1.94 -0.19 11.01
N LEU A 166 2.38 0.85 11.71
CA LEU A 166 3.76 1.32 11.67
C LEU A 166 4.72 0.31 12.30
N ASP A 167 4.33 -0.34 13.42
CA ASP A 167 5.11 -1.43 14.03
C ASP A 167 5.30 -2.58 13.02
N VAL A 168 4.25 -2.98 12.30
CA VAL A 168 4.33 -4.02 11.26
C VAL A 168 5.21 -3.56 10.10
N LEU A 169 5.04 -2.34 9.59
CA LEU A 169 5.88 -1.80 8.52
C LEU A 169 7.36 -1.74 8.94
N ALA A 170 7.66 -1.32 10.18
CA ALA A 170 9.03 -1.28 10.69
C ALA A 170 9.69 -2.67 10.70
N ARG A 171 8.93 -3.73 11.01
CA ARG A 171 9.41 -5.12 10.95
C ARG A 171 9.65 -5.60 9.51
N LEU A 172 8.79 -5.19 8.58
CA LEU A 172 8.86 -5.64 7.19
C LEU A 172 9.91 -4.91 6.35
N MET A 173 10.23 -3.67 6.70
CA MET A 173 11.17 -2.84 5.97
C MET A 173 12.61 -3.18 6.35
N LYS A 174 13.52 -3.04 5.38
CA LYS A 174 14.97 -3.15 5.62
C LYS A 174 15.49 -1.91 6.34
N PRO A 175 16.57 -2.01 7.13
CA PRO A 175 17.27 -0.84 7.65
C PRO A 175 17.61 0.15 6.52
N GLY A 176 17.28 1.43 6.70
CA GLY A 176 17.46 2.46 5.69
C GLY A 176 16.35 2.57 4.64
N ALA A 177 15.39 1.63 4.61
CA ALA A 177 14.24 1.67 3.71
C ALA A 177 13.36 2.91 3.95
N GLU A 178 12.68 3.38 2.91
CA GLU A 178 11.91 4.61 2.95
C GLU A 178 10.39 4.33 3.02
N LEU A 179 9.73 4.91 4.03
CA LEU A 179 8.27 4.99 4.13
C LEU A 179 7.80 6.33 3.56
N ARG A 180 6.93 6.29 2.57
CA ARG A 180 6.34 7.46 1.92
C ARG A 180 4.85 7.57 2.24
N LEU A 181 4.45 8.68 2.85
CA LEU A 181 3.08 8.98 3.19
C LEU A 181 2.64 10.25 2.47
N ALA A 182 1.38 10.32 2.05
CA ALA A 182 0.80 11.56 1.54
C ALA A 182 -0.66 11.70 1.97
N THR A 183 -1.08 12.94 2.18
CA THR A 183 -2.49 13.30 2.42
C THR A 183 -2.74 14.74 1.98
N ASP A 184 -3.98 15.04 1.57
CA ASP A 184 -4.51 16.37 1.37
C ASP A 184 -5.55 16.74 2.45
N ASP A 185 -5.82 15.83 3.40
CA ASP A 185 -6.80 16.05 4.46
C ASP A 185 -6.16 16.73 5.67
N PRO A 186 -6.65 17.94 6.06
CA PRO A 186 -6.07 18.71 7.16
C PRO A 186 -6.25 18.08 8.54
N SER A 187 -7.20 17.15 8.71
CA SER A 187 -7.39 16.42 9.97
C SER A 187 -6.51 15.17 10.07
N TYR A 188 -6.08 14.63 8.92
CA TYR A 188 -5.25 13.44 8.90
C TYR A 188 -3.74 13.76 8.93
N LEU A 189 -3.36 14.91 8.40
CA LEU A 189 -1.93 15.32 8.39
C LEU A 189 -1.30 15.36 9.79
N PRO A 190 -1.88 16.07 10.80
CA PRO A 190 -1.32 16.06 12.15
C PRO A 190 -1.23 14.65 12.76
N TRP A 191 -2.23 13.82 12.50
CA TRP A 191 -2.27 12.43 12.94
C TRP A 191 -1.12 11.61 12.35
N MET A 192 -0.88 11.71 11.03
CA MET A 192 0.23 11.01 10.37
C MET A 192 1.58 11.46 10.92
N VAL A 193 1.78 12.76 11.07
CA VAL A 193 3.01 13.34 11.62
C VAL A 193 3.24 12.86 13.05
N GLU A 194 2.21 12.95 13.93
CA GLU A 194 2.30 12.50 15.31
C GLU A 194 2.72 11.02 15.39
N HIS A 195 1.98 10.14 14.71
CA HIS A 195 2.22 8.70 14.80
C HIS A 195 3.58 8.29 14.23
N ALA A 196 3.99 8.88 13.09
CA ALA A 196 5.23 8.53 12.45
C ALA A 196 6.47 9.16 13.13
N CYS A 197 6.39 10.43 13.59
CA CYS A 197 7.50 11.09 14.26
C CYS A 197 7.75 10.57 15.69
N THR A 198 6.70 10.13 16.40
CA THR A 198 6.84 9.53 17.73
C THR A 198 7.21 8.05 17.70
N HIS A 199 7.21 7.42 16.53
CA HIS A 199 7.58 6.03 16.36
C HIS A 199 9.11 5.87 16.38
N ALA A 200 9.63 5.10 17.36
CA ALA A 200 11.07 4.98 17.58
C ALA A 200 11.87 4.48 16.37
N ALA A 201 11.24 3.62 15.53
CA ALA A 201 11.92 3.03 14.38
C ALA A 201 12.04 3.98 13.18
N PHE A 202 11.26 5.07 13.10
CA PHE A 202 11.28 5.95 11.95
C PHE A 202 11.97 7.29 12.23
N GLU A 203 12.66 7.79 11.22
CA GLU A 203 13.30 9.10 11.20
C GLU A 203 12.64 9.95 10.11
N TRP A 204 12.17 11.13 10.45
CA TRP A 204 11.61 12.07 9.47
C TRP A 204 12.73 12.69 8.66
N LEU A 205 12.61 12.66 7.32
CA LEU A 205 13.67 13.15 6.41
C LEU A 205 13.53 14.61 6.03
N ALA A 206 12.52 15.33 6.53
CA ALA A 206 12.35 16.74 6.21
C ALA A 206 13.21 17.63 7.11
N GLU A 207 14.03 18.48 6.51
CA GLU A 207 14.84 19.50 7.17
C GLU A 207 14.22 20.90 7.06
N ARG A 208 13.43 21.14 6.01
CA ARG A 208 12.79 22.42 5.69
C ARG A 208 11.38 22.24 5.14
N PRO A 209 10.53 23.28 5.17
CA PRO A 209 9.13 23.18 4.78
C PRO A 209 8.91 22.66 3.34
N GLN A 210 9.82 22.93 2.41
CA GLN A 210 9.71 22.48 1.02
C GLN A 210 9.75 20.96 0.90
N ASP A 211 10.47 20.26 1.81
CA ASP A 211 10.69 18.82 1.75
C ASP A 211 9.41 18.02 1.99
N TRP A 212 8.36 18.64 2.55
CA TRP A 212 7.06 18.01 2.76
C TRP A 212 5.89 18.77 2.09
N ARG A 213 6.10 20.02 1.62
CA ARG A 213 5.08 20.79 0.88
C ARG A 213 5.15 20.59 -0.62
N MET A 214 6.28 20.13 -1.14
CA MET A 214 6.47 19.88 -2.55
C MET A 214 6.59 18.38 -2.81
N ARG A 215 5.96 17.91 -3.89
CA ARG A 215 6.10 16.51 -4.28
C ARG A 215 7.56 16.24 -4.70
N PRO A 216 8.21 15.20 -4.15
CA PRO A 216 9.55 14.81 -4.58
C PRO A 216 9.59 14.50 -6.08
N ALA A 217 10.69 14.84 -6.76
CA ALA A 217 10.82 14.68 -8.20
C ALA A 217 10.74 13.21 -8.66
N ASP A 218 11.20 12.29 -7.81
CA ASP A 218 11.15 10.84 -8.04
C ASP A 218 9.82 10.18 -7.63
N TRP A 219 8.77 10.99 -7.42
CA TRP A 219 7.47 10.54 -6.96
C TRP A 219 6.41 10.84 -8.02
N PRO A 220 5.85 9.82 -8.69
CA PRO A 220 4.80 10.02 -9.69
C PRO A 220 3.58 10.73 -9.11
N ALA A 221 2.96 11.58 -9.93
CA ALA A 221 1.76 12.28 -9.50
C ALA A 221 0.55 11.35 -9.42
N THR A 222 -0.11 11.31 -8.26
CA THR A 222 -1.33 10.53 -8.12
C THR A 222 -2.55 11.26 -8.70
N ARG A 223 -3.60 10.51 -9.00
CA ARG A 223 -4.88 11.09 -9.40
C ARG A 223 -5.51 11.95 -8.29
N TYR A 224 -5.28 11.58 -7.01
CA TYR A 224 -5.82 12.32 -5.87
C TYR A 224 -5.15 13.68 -5.72
N GLU A 225 -3.85 13.76 -5.93
CA GLU A 225 -3.11 15.02 -5.98
C GLU A 225 -3.67 15.98 -7.04
N LYS A 226 -3.95 15.47 -8.25
CA LYS A 226 -4.53 16.26 -9.34
C LYS A 226 -5.93 16.79 -9.03
N LYS A 227 -6.70 16.07 -8.23
CA LYS A 227 -8.08 16.42 -7.87
C LYS A 227 -8.19 17.43 -6.74
N ARG A 228 -7.21 17.54 -5.85
CA ARG A 228 -7.21 18.41 -4.65
C ARG A 228 -8.55 18.41 -3.92
N ILE A 229 -9.02 17.20 -3.54
CA ILE A 229 -10.40 17.00 -3.06
C ILE A 229 -10.61 17.61 -1.67
N ALA A 230 -9.62 17.50 -0.78
CA ALA A 230 -9.74 17.91 0.61
C ALA A 230 -8.85 19.11 0.99
N GLY A 231 -7.74 19.35 0.28
CA GLY A 231 -6.83 20.44 0.62
C GLY A 231 -5.54 20.46 -0.20
N ILE A 232 -4.47 20.96 0.40
CA ILE A 232 -3.13 21.02 -0.20
C ILE A 232 -2.43 19.68 0.06
N PRO A 233 -2.01 18.96 -1.00
CA PRO A 233 -1.25 17.73 -0.84
C PRO A 233 0.03 17.95 -0.04
N THR A 234 0.28 17.06 0.89
CA THR A 234 1.48 17.03 1.73
C THR A 234 2.15 15.68 1.60
N PHE A 235 3.48 15.68 1.50
CA PHE A 235 4.31 14.52 1.21
C PHE A 235 5.30 14.28 2.34
N LEU A 236 5.17 13.17 3.05
CA LEU A 236 6.00 12.86 4.21
C LEU A 236 6.92 11.70 3.88
N ARG A 237 8.21 11.84 4.17
CA ARG A 237 9.23 10.83 3.93
C ARG A 237 9.90 10.46 5.24
N PHE A 238 9.90 9.18 5.54
CA PHE A 238 10.55 8.62 6.72
C PHE A 238 11.54 7.54 6.31
N ARG A 239 12.63 7.43 7.04
CA ARG A 239 13.61 6.34 6.90
C ARG A 239 13.48 5.40 8.08
N LEU A 240 13.50 4.09 7.82
CA LEU A 240 13.67 3.12 8.91
C LEU A 240 15.10 3.23 9.45
N ARG A 241 15.24 3.49 10.74
CA ARG A 241 16.55 3.56 11.41
C ARG A 241 17.29 2.24 11.26
N ALA A 242 18.60 2.31 11.09
CA ALA A 242 19.46 1.15 11.27
C ALA A 242 19.56 0.88 12.78
N VAL A 243 19.06 -0.26 13.23
CA VAL A 243 19.24 -0.76 14.59
C VAL A 243 20.41 -1.72 14.57
#